data_0a8a067b54150503a56ed8e0e89c372b
#
_entry.id   0a8a067b54150503a56ed8e0e89c372b
#
_cell.length_a   1.000
_cell.length_b   1.000
_cell.length_c   1.000
_cell.angle_alpha   90.00
_cell.angle_beta   90.00
_cell.angle_gamma   90.00
#
_symmetry.space_group_name_H-M   'P 1'
#
loop_
_entity.id
_entity.type
_entity.pdbx_description
1 polymer ?
#
loop_
_entity_poly.entity_id
_entity_poly.type
_entity_poly.pdbx_seq_one_letter_code
_entity_poly.pdbx_strand_id
1 'polypeptide(L)'
;IREIHHRVKNNLQTISSLLRLQARRLESPEAKAAVAESVRRIRTIALVHETLSREPGDDVAFIEIVRPLLRLVEESLQSPERPMRFMVVGDGGRLAATVVTPLSVVLTELLQNAVDHGFPEGDGGGNVAVRLQVEESELLISVIDDGRGIPADFKLADAKGLGLSIVRTLVTTELAGTIEMRPAHAEELAEVEFVPRDGNTGTVILLRVPLQSD
;
A
#
# COMPACT_ATOMS: atom_id res chain seq x y z
N ILE A 1 25.85 -2.58 -9.13
CA ILE A 1 24.44 -2.65 -8.71
C ILE A 1 24.06 -1.40 -7.89
N ARG A 2 24.76 -1.02 -6.81
CA ARG A 2 24.45 0.18 -6.00
C ARG A 2 24.35 1.47 -6.80
N GLU A 3 25.26 1.72 -7.75
CA GLU A 3 25.24 2.92 -8.58
C GLU A 3 24.00 2.98 -9.48
N ILE A 4 23.51 1.84 -9.96
CA ILE A 4 22.30 1.76 -10.77
C ILE A 4 21.09 2.18 -9.95
N HIS A 5 20.93 1.67 -8.72
CA HIS A 5 19.83 2.04 -7.84
C HIS A 5 19.85 3.54 -7.47
N HIS A 6 21.02 4.11 -7.22
CA HIS A 6 21.15 5.54 -6.97
C HIS A 6 20.75 6.39 -8.19
N ARG A 7 21.14 5.98 -9.40
CA ARG A 7 20.75 6.68 -10.63
C ARG A 7 19.25 6.56 -10.89
N VAL A 8 18.67 5.38 -10.68
CA VAL A 8 17.23 5.18 -10.79
C VAL A 8 16.47 6.08 -9.81
N LYS A 9 16.86 6.13 -8.54
CA LYS A 9 16.28 7.04 -7.55
C LYS A 9 16.32 8.50 -8.01
N ASN A 10 17.49 8.98 -8.46
CA ASN A 10 17.67 10.37 -8.89
C ASN A 10 16.78 10.70 -10.10
N ASN A 11 16.68 9.79 -11.06
CA ASN A 11 15.80 9.94 -12.23
C ASN A 11 14.32 10.01 -11.80
N LEU A 12 13.89 9.12 -10.90
CA LEU A 12 12.54 9.10 -10.38
C LEU A 12 12.19 10.38 -9.59
N GLN A 13 13.14 10.93 -8.83
CA GLN A 13 12.95 12.21 -8.15
C GLN A 13 12.78 13.38 -9.13
N THR A 14 13.56 13.39 -10.22
CA THR A 14 13.45 14.39 -11.28
C THR A 14 12.09 14.31 -11.96
N ILE A 15 11.64 13.10 -12.33
CA ILE A 15 10.32 12.85 -12.94
C ILE A 15 9.21 13.32 -12.00
N SER A 16 9.29 12.99 -10.71
CA SER A 16 8.31 13.43 -9.70
C SER A 16 8.23 14.95 -9.62
N SER A 17 9.35 15.65 -9.69
CA SER A 17 9.39 17.11 -9.64
C SER A 17 8.77 17.73 -10.89
N LEU A 18 9.05 17.17 -12.07
CA LEU A 18 8.46 17.63 -13.34
C LEU A 18 6.94 17.42 -13.35
N LEU A 19 6.46 16.26 -12.90
CA LEU A 19 5.03 15.97 -12.80
C LEU A 19 4.32 16.94 -11.84
N ARG A 20 4.92 17.29 -10.70
CA ARG A 20 4.34 18.28 -9.78
C ARG A 20 4.28 19.67 -10.40
N LEU A 21 5.27 20.07 -11.19
CA LEU A 21 5.25 21.35 -11.91
C LEU A 21 4.13 21.36 -12.95
N GLN A 22 3.94 20.26 -13.68
CA GLN A 22 2.84 20.14 -14.64
C GLN A 22 1.47 20.17 -13.96
N ALA A 23 1.32 19.48 -12.81
CA ALA A 23 0.08 19.45 -12.03
C ALA A 23 -0.41 20.86 -11.64
N ARG A 24 0.51 21.81 -11.40
CA ARG A 24 0.14 23.20 -11.09
C ARG A 24 -0.58 23.91 -12.22
N ARG A 25 -0.39 23.46 -13.47
CA ARG A 25 -1.00 24.03 -14.67
C ARG A 25 -2.31 23.37 -15.07
N LEU A 26 -2.65 22.25 -14.44
CA LEU A 26 -3.92 21.56 -14.68
C LEU A 26 -5.05 22.33 -14.00
N GLU A 27 -6.20 22.39 -14.64
CA GLU A 27 -7.40 23.02 -14.08
C GLU A 27 -8.34 22.00 -13.44
N SER A 28 -8.47 20.81 -14.06
CA SER A 28 -9.34 19.75 -13.57
C SER A 28 -8.82 19.14 -12.24
N PRO A 29 -9.66 19.09 -11.19
CA PRO A 29 -9.33 18.43 -9.93
C PRO A 29 -9.00 16.94 -10.13
N GLU A 30 -9.71 16.25 -11.03
CA GLU A 30 -9.49 14.83 -11.34
C GLU A 30 -8.11 14.62 -11.97
N ALA A 31 -7.71 15.50 -12.90
CA ALA A 31 -6.39 15.44 -13.52
C ALA A 31 -5.28 15.70 -12.48
N LYS A 32 -5.48 16.66 -11.56
CA LYS A 32 -4.54 16.90 -10.45
C LYS A 32 -4.40 15.67 -9.55
N ALA A 33 -5.52 15.04 -9.19
CA ALA A 33 -5.53 13.83 -8.37
C ALA A 33 -4.79 12.68 -9.06
N ALA A 34 -5.01 12.44 -10.34
CA ALA A 34 -4.32 11.40 -11.11
C ALA A 34 -2.80 11.60 -11.16
N VAL A 35 -2.34 12.86 -11.33
CA VAL A 35 -0.91 13.18 -11.27
C VAL A 35 -0.35 12.98 -9.86
N ALA A 36 -1.09 13.38 -8.82
CA ALA A 36 -0.67 13.17 -7.44
C ALA A 36 -0.51 11.67 -7.11
N GLU A 37 -1.42 10.83 -7.59
CA GLU A 37 -1.29 9.36 -7.47
C GLU A 37 -0.04 8.84 -8.20
N SER A 38 0.20 9.30 -9.42
CA SER A 38 1.40 8.90 -10.18
C SER A 38 2.68 9.30 -9.45
N VAL A 39 2.73 10.49 -8.86
CA VAL A 39 3.86 10.95 -8.05
C VAL A 39 4.05 10.07 -6.81
N ARG A 40 2.99 9.65 -6.13
CA ARG A 40 3.09 8.72 -4.99
C ARG A 40 3.71 7.38 -5.39
N ARG A 41 3.25 6.79 -6.51
CA ARG A 41 3.81 5.53 -7.04
C ARG A 41 5.29 5.65 -7.35
N ILE A 42 5.69 6.75 -7.99
CA ILE A 42 7.11 7.02 -8.29
C ILE A 42 7.92 7.15 -7.00
N ARG A 43 7.41 7.83 -5.98
CA ARG A 43 8.10 7.96 -4.67
C ARG A 43 8.23 6.61 -3.98
N THR A 44 7.23 5.73 -4.06
CA THR A 44 7.29 4.36 -3.56
C THR A 44 8.40 3.57 -4.25
N ILE A 45 8.46 3.61 -5.58
CA ILE A 45 9.50 2.92 -6.35
C ILE A 45 10.89 3.47 -5.98
N ALA A 46 11.05 4.79 -5.84
CA ALA A 46 12.30 5.41 -5.46
C ALA A 46 12.77 4.97 -4.05
N LEU A 47 11.83 4.86 -3.10
CA LEU A 47 12.10 4.36 -1.75
C LEU A 47 12.58 2.91 -1.77
N VAL A 48 11.93 2.05 -2.53
CA VAL A 48 12.35 0.64 -2.70
C VAL A 48 13.75 0.56 -3.25
N HIS A 49 14.04 1.27 -4.35
CA HIS A 49 15.37 1.29 -4.94
C HIS A 49 16.46 1.85 -4.00
N GLU A 50 16.13 2.82 -3.17
CA GLU A 50 17.04 3.33 -2.15
C GLU A 50 17.35 2.27 -1.09
N THR A 51 16.34 1.55 -0.61
CA THR A 51 16.51 0.50 0.39
C THR A 51 17.31 -0.67 -0.18
N LEU A 52 16.97 -1.14 -1.38
CA LEU A 52 17.72 -2.18 -2.09
C LEU A 52 19.18 -1.81 -2.33
N SER A 53 19.50 -0.52 -2.50
CA SER A 53 20.88 -0.07 -2.70
C SER A 53 21.75 -0.19 -1.45
N ARG A 54 21.13 -0.26 -0.27
CA ARG A 54 21.82 -0.38 1.03
C ARG A 54 22.08 -1.81 1.45
N GLU A 55 21.21 -2.72 1.02
CA GLU A 55 21.30 -4.14 1.34
C GLU A 55 22.35 -4.85 0.47
N PRO A 56 23.20 -5.71 1.05
CA PRO A 56 24.07 -6.59 0.28
C PRO A 56 23.26 -7.84 -0.17
N GLY A 57 23.16 -8.06 -1.47
CA GLY A 57 22.47 -9.23 -2.00
C GLY A 57 21.29 -8.88 -2.89
N ASP A 58 20.59 -9.91 -3.35
CA ASP A 58 19.43 -9.79 -4.23
C ASP A 58 18.09 -9.77 -3.46
N ASP A 59 18.13 -10.07 -2.15
CA ASP A 59 16.98 -10.12 -1.25
C ASP A 59 17.05 -9.02 -0.19
N VAL A 60 15.88 -8.53 0.23
CA VAL A 60 15.74 -7.54 1.30
C VAL A 60 14.74 -8.01 2.36
N ALA A 61 14.99 -7.69 3.61
CA ALA A 61 14.01 -7.87 4.67
C ALA A 61 12.78 -6.99 4.38
N PHE A 62 11.61 -7.59 4.15
CA PHE A 62 10.45 -6.85 3.69
C PHE A 62 10.02 -5.75 4.68
N ILE A 63 10.20 -5.98 5.99
CA ILE A 63 9.92 -4.99 7.01
C ILE A 63 10.71 -3.69 6.86
N GLU A 64 11.93 -3.75 6.30
CA GLU A 64 12.77 -2.57 6.04
C GLU A 64 12.22 -1.69 4.89
N ILE A 65 11.34 -2.26 4.08
CA ILE A 65 10.56 -1.54 3.06
C ILE A 65 9.24 -1.04 3.65
N VAL A 66 8.51 -1.90 4.37
CA VAL A 66 7.16 -1.58 4.84
C VAL A 66 7.15 -0.42 5.83
N ARG A 67 8.08 -0.37 6.78
CA ARG A 67 8.13 0.72 7.77
C ARG A 67 8.31 2.11 7.15
N PRO A 68 9.30 2.36 6.29
CA PRO A 68 9.42 3.65 5.62
C PRO A 68 8.25 3.93 4.65
N LEU A 69 7.66 2.89 4.05
CA LEU A 69 6.48 3.02 3.20
C LEU A 69 5.27 3.53 3.98
N LEU A 70 5.01 2.97 5.17
CA LEU A 70 3.94 3.45 6.05
C LEU A 70 4.13 4.91 6.44
N ARG A 71 5.36 5.32 6.77
CA ARG A 71 5.65 6.73 7.05
C ARG A 71 5.37 7.64 5.85
N LEU A 72 5.78 7.22 4.65
CA LEU A 72 5.52 7.95 3.40
C LEU A 72 4.01 8.13 3.15
N VAL A 73 3.23 7.08 3.38
CA VAL A 73 1.78 7.09 3.23
C VAL A 73 1.14 7.98 4.30
N GLU A 74 1.54 7.84 5.56
CA GLU A 74 1.06 8.65 6.67
C GLU A 74 1.26 10.15 6.41
N GLU A 75 2.46 10.56 6.03
CA GLU A 75 2.77 11.96 5.68
C GLU A 75 1.90 12.51 4.55
N SER A 76 1.51 11.65 3.59
CA SER A 76 0.74 12.07 2.41
C SER A 76 -0.77 12.08 2.62
N LEU A 77 -1.28 11.30 3.57
CA LEU A 77 -2.72 11.09 3.78
C LEU A 77 -3.28 11.72 5.05
N GLN A 78 -2.41 12.07 5.99
CA GLN A 78 -2.83 12.67 7.24
C GLN A 78 -3.28 14.12 7.06
N SER A 79 -4.41 14.48 7.66
CA SER A 79 -4.87 15.86 7.78
C SER A 79 -5.40 16.11 9.21
N PRO A 80 -5.49 17.38 9.67
CA PRO A 80 -6.06 17.70 10.98
C PRO A 80 -7.50 17.19 11.16
N GLU A 81 -8.29 17.20 10.07
CA GLU A 81 -9.68 16.73 10.09
C GLU A 81 -9.78 15.20 10.00
N ARG A 82 -8.71 14.53 9.55
CA ARG A 82 -8.64 13.08 9.37
C ARG A 82 -7.32 12.54 9.92
N PRO A 83 -7.14 12.50 11.25
CA PRO A 83 -5.95 11.93 11.86
C PRO A 83 -5.94 10.41 11.67
N MET A 84 -4.94 9.91 10.96
CA MET A 84 -4.77 8.48 10.68
C MET A 84 -3.60 7.92 11.47
N ARG A 85 -3.74 6.69 11.96
CA ARG A 85 -2.66 5.92 12.58
C ARG A 85 -2.38 4.69 11.74
N PHE A 86 -1.12 4.49 11.38
CA PHE A 86 -0.65 3.31 10.66
C PHE A 86 0.25 2.46 11.55
N MET A 87 0.09 1.15 11.46
CA MET A 87 0.92 0.20 12.18
C MET A 87 1.25 -1.03 11.32
N VAL A 88 2.33 -1.71 11.66
CA VAL A 88 2.72 -2.98 11.06
C VAL A 88 2.91 -4.04 12.13
N VAL A 89 2.44 -5.25 11.86
CA VAL A 89 2.58 -6.43 12.70
C VAL A 89 3.22 -7.55 11.88
N GLY A 90 4.25 -8.18 12.42
CA GLY A 90 5.05 -9.19 11.71
C GLY A 90 6.17 -8.56 10.89
N ASP A 91 6.93 -9.36 10.16
CA ASP A 91 8.10 -8.92 9.38
C ASP A 91 8.08 -9.30 7.89
N GLY A 92 7.34 -10.33 7.51
CA GLY A 92 7.17 -10.78 6.12
C GLY A 92 8.39 -11.49 5.51
N GLY A 93 9.44 -11.76 6.31
CA GLY A 93 10.64 -12.45 5.85
C GLY A 93 11.50 -11.64 4.87
N ARG A 94 12.32 -12.35 4.10
CA ARG A 94 13.17 -11.78 3.05
C ARG A 94 12.58 -12.06 1.66
N LEU A 95 12.58 -11.06 0.82
CA LEU A 95 11.99 -11.13 -0.52
C LEU A 95 12.99 -10.68 -1.58
N ALA A 96 12.92 -11.31 -2.75
CA ALA A 96 13.67 -10.90 -3.91
C ALA A 96 13.27 -9.50 -4.39
N ALA A 97 14.22 -8.73 -4.90
CA ALA A 97 13.99 -7.38 -5.42
C ALA A 97 12.88 -7.32 -6.50
N THR A 98 12.75 -8.37 -7.31
CA THR A 98 11.73 -8.51 -8.34
C THR A 98 10.31 -8.60 -7.78
N VAL A 99 10.15 -9.10 -6.57
CA VAL A 99 8.86 -9.20 -5.85
C VAL A 99 8.57 -7.93 -5.06
N VAL A 100 9.59 -7.37 -4.41
CA VAL A 100 9.45 -6.22 -3.49
C VAL A 100 8.92 -4.98 -4.20
N THR A 101 9.38 -4.67 -5.42
CA THR A 101 8.96 -3.46 -6.13
C THR A 101 7.47 -3.46 -6.47
N PRO A 102 6.91 -4.45 -7.20
CA PRO A 102 5.49 -4.51 -7.49
C PRO A 102 4.64 -4.64 -6.22
N LEU A 103 5.10 -5.40 -5.23
CA LEU A 103 4.40 -5.58 -3.95
C LEU A 103 4.29 -4.26 -3.16
N SER A 104 5.32 -3.43 -3.16
CA SER A 104 5.31 -2.12 -2.50
C SER A 104 4.34 -1.14 -3.17
N VAL A 105 4.23 -1.16 -4.50
CA VAL A 105 3.23 -0.38 -5.22
C VAL A 105 1.82 -0.84 -4.88
N VAL A 106 1.58 -2.15 -4.90
CA VAL A 106 0.29 -2.73 -4.49
C VAL A 106 -0.08 -2.30 -3.07
N LEU A 107 0.84 -2.44 -2.11
CA LEU A 107 0.60 -2.05 -0.72
C LEU A 107 0.27 -0.57 -0.59
N THR A 108 0.96 0.32 -1.30
CA THR A 108 0.67 1.76 -1.31
C THR A 108 -0.75 2.03 -1.81
N GLU A 109 -1.19 1.39 -2.89
CA GLU A 109 -2.54 1.55 -3.42
C GLU A 109 -3.61 1.03 -2.43
N LEU A 110 -3.35 -0.10 -1.78
CA LEU A 110 -4.27 -0.67 -0.79
C LEU A 110 -4.40 0.22 0.45
N LEU A 111 -3.31 0.81 0.94
CA LEU A 111 -3.33 1.76 2.05
C LEU A 111 -4.08 3.04 1.69
N GLN A 112 -3.86 3.57 0.48
CA GLN A 112 -4.61 4.73 -0.03
C GLN A 112 -6.11 4.43 -0.08
N ASN A 113 -6.49 3.28 -0.63
CA ASN A 113 -7.88 2.86 -0.72
C ASN A 113 -8.52 2.68 0.65
N ALA A 114 -7.81 2.10 1.63
CA ALA A 114 -8.30 1.97 3.00
C ALA A 114 -8.66 3.33 3.60
N VAL A 115 -7.81 4.34 3.39
CA VAL A 115 -8.06 5.69 3.90
C VAL A 115 -9.21 6.38 3.15
N ASP A 116 -9.19 6.36 1.83
CA ASP A 116 -10.16 7.11 1.01
C ASP A 116 -11.58 6.54 1.12
N HIS A 117 -11.72 5.23 1.25
CA HIS A 117 -13.02 4.55 1.33
C HIS A 117 -13.47 4.26 2.78
N GLY A 118 -12.52 3.94 3.66
CA GLY A 118 -12.82 3.64 5.07
C GLY A 118 -13.08 4.87 5.91
N PHE A 119 -12.46 6.00 5.57
CA PHE A 119 -12.47 7.22 6.38
C PHE A 119 -12.75 8.47 5.53
N PRO A 120 -13.98 8.66 5.04
CA PRO A 120 -14.34 9.89 4.32
C PRO A 120 -14.08 11.14 5.15
N GLU A 121 -13.88 12.27 4.47
CA GLU A 121 -13.70 13.55 5.13
C GLU A 121 -14.92 13.88 6.00
N GLY A 122 -14.65 14.36 7.23
CA GLY A 122 -15.68 14.70 8.22
C GLY A 122 -16.07 13.58 9.19
N ASP A 123 -15.67 12.31 8.94
CA ASP A 123 -15.95 11.21 9.88
C ASP A 123 -14.92 11.09 11.01
N GLY A 124 -13.89 11.93 10.99
CA GLY A 124 -12.71 11.78 11.84
C GLY A 124 -11.78 10.71 11.30
N GLY A 125 -10.62 10.55 11.92
CA GLY A 125 -9.62 9.57 11.52
C GLY A 125 -9.89 8.17 12.05
N GLY A 126 -8.91 7.29 11.90
CA GLY A 126 -8.96 5.92 12.38
C GLY A 126 -7.61 5.22 12.27
N ASN A 127 -7.66 3.90 12.25
CA ASN A 127 -6.48 3.06 12.28
C ASN A 127 -6.43 2.13 11.07
N VAL A 128 -5.22 1.96 10.54
CA VAL A 128 -4.92 0.98 9.48
C VAL A 128 -3.70 0.16 9.90
N ALA A 129 -3.84 -1.15 9.88
CA ALA A 129 -2.74 -2.08 10.17
C ALA A 129 -2.34 -2.86 8.91
N VAL A 130 -1.05 -3.07 8.76
CA VAL A 130 -0.49 -4.03 7.82
C VAL A 130 0.04 -5.22 8.63
N ARG A 131 -0.55 -6.39 8.43
CA ARG A 131 -0.11 -7.63 9.07
C ARG A 131 0.63 -8.48 8.05
N LEU A 132 1.82 -8.90 8.40
CA LEU A 132 2.72 -9.69 7.56
C LEU A 132 2.92 -11.06 8.19
N GLN A 133 2.63 -12.12 7.44
CA GLN A 133 2.83 -13.50 7.86
C GLN A 133 3.43 -14.31 6.72
N VAL A 134 4.34 -15.20 7.06
CA VAL A 134 4.86 -16.20 6.12
C VAL A 134 4.30 -17.54 6.55
N GLU A 135 3.55 -18.18 5.67
CA GLU A 135 2.97 -19.50 5.86
C GLU A 135 3.44 -20.42 4.74
N GLU A 136 4.13 -21.51 5.11
CA GLU A 136 4.69 -22.47 4.16
C GLU A 136 5.54 -21.79 3.06
N SER A 137 4.98 -21.62 1.87
CA SER A 137 5.61 -20.99 0.71
C SER A 137 4.87 -19.74 0.22
N GLU A 138 4.07 -19.11 1.08
CA GLU A 138 3.32 -17.91 0.75
C GLU A 138 3.58 -16.78 1.75
N LEU A 139 3.63 -15.56 1.25
CA LEU A 139 3.53 -14.35 2.06
C LEU A 139 2.07 -13.91 2.10
N LEU A 140 1.52 -13.82 3.29
CA LEU A 140 0.19 -13.28 3.55
C LEU A 140 0.32 -11.84 4.04
N ILE A 141 -0.34 -10.92 3.35
CA ILE A 141 -0.43 -9.53 3.74
C ILE A 141 -1.89 -9.18 3.96
N SER A 142 -2.23 -8.76 5.18
CA SER A 142 -3.56 -8.25 5.48
C SER A 142 -3.48 -6.74 5.73
N VAL A 143 -4.26 -5.96 4.99
CA VAL A 143 -4.50 -4.54 5.28
C VAL A 143 -5.83 -4.46 5.99
N ILE A 144 -5.82 -4.07 7.26
CA ILE A 144 -6.97 -4.08 8.18
C ILE A 144 -7.25 -2.65 8.59
N ASP A 145 -8.47 -2.17 8.39
CA ASP A 145 -8.91 -0.87 8.87
C ASP A 145 -10.14 -0.98 9.78
N ASP A 146 -10.31 0.00 10.66
CA ASP A 146 -11.47 0.15 11.54
C ASP A 146 -12.47 1.18 11.03
N GLY A 147 -12.46 1.44 9.73
CA GLY A 147 -13.32 2.39 9.05
C GLY A 147 -14.76 1.90 8.85
N ARG A 148 -15.47 2.57 7.96
CA ARG A 148 -16.90 2.28 7.66
C ARG A 148 -17.16 0.85 7.24
N GLY A 149 -16.17 0.17 6.68
CA GLY A 149 -16.33 -1.16 6.08
C GLY A 149 -16.92 -1.11 4.68
N ILE A 150 -17.18 -2.30 4.15
CA ILE A 150 -17.79 -2.52 2.83
C ILE A 150 -18.98 -3.45 2.96
N PRO A 151 -19.95 -3.42 2.02
CA PRO A 151 -21.06 -4.40 1.99
C PRO A 151 -20.55 -5.84 1.90
N ALA A 152 -21.24 -6.78 2.53
CA ALA A 152 -20.86 -8.19 2.54
C ALA A 152 -20.89 -8.84 1.14
N ASP A 153 -21.66 -8.28 0.22
CA ASP A 153 -21.78 -8.71 -1.18
C ASP A 153 -20.81 -7.96 -2.12
N PHE A 154 -19.94 -7.11 -1.58
CA PHE A 154 -18.94 -6.38 -2.37
C PHE A 154 -18.02 -7.34 -3.10
N LYS A 155 -17.83 -7.09 -4.39
CA LYS A 155 -16.86 -7.82 -5.22
C LYS A 155 -15.78 -6.89 -5.73
N LEU A 156 -14.54 -7.23 -5.46
CA LEU A 156 -13.38 -6.47 -5.95
C LEU A 156 -13.37 -6.34 -7.49
N ALA A 157 -13.93 -7.31 -8.20
CA ALA A 157 -14.06 -7.28 -9.65
C ALA A 157 -14.95 -6.12 -10.16
N ASP A 158 -15.93 -5.70 -9.35
CA ASP A 158 -16.87 -4.63 -9.68
C ASP A 158 -16.35 -3.25 -9.26
N ALA A 159 -15.26 -3.21 -8.50
CA ALA A 159 -14.65 -1.96 -8.06
C ALA A 159 -14.04 -1.20 -9.24
N LYS A 160 -14.43 0.06 -9.35
CA LYS A 160 -13.95 0.98 -10.39
C LYS A 160 -12.85 1.87 -9.80
N GLY A 161 -11.81 2.10 -10.59
CA GLY A 161 -10.71 3.00 -10.23
C GLY A 161 -9.39 2.53 -10.80
N LEU A 162 -8.55 3.48 -11.15
CA LEU A 162 -7.22 3.19 -11.73
C LEU A 162 -6.33 2.44 -10.73
N GLY A 163 -6.36 2.81 -9.45
CA GLY A 163 -5.56 2.17 -8.41
C GLY A 163 -5.83 0.68 -8.27
N LEU A 164 -7.11 0.27 -8.17
CA LEU A 164 -7.48 -1.15 -8.09
C LEU A 164 -7.21 -1.91 -9.39
N SER A 165 -7.28 -1.26 -10.55
CA SER A 165 -6.89 -1.86 -11.82
C SER A 165 -5.39 -2.18 -11.84
N ILE A 166 -4.54 -1.26 -11.36
CA ILE A 166 -3.10 -1.46 -11.22
C ILE A 166 -2.82 -2.59 -10.22
N VAL A 167 -3.48 -2.59 -9.08
CA VAL A 167 -3.35 -3.65 -8.07
C VAL A 167 -3.66 -5.02 -8.68
N ARG A 168 -4.80 -5.18 -9.35
CA ARG A 168 -5.16 -6.46 -9.99
C ARG A 168 -4.12 -6.90 -11.01
N THR A 169 -3.67 -6.00 -11.86
CA THR A 169 -2.65 -6.31 -12.86
C THR A 169 -1.36 -6.78 -12.19
N LEU A 170 -0.81 -6.02 -11.25
CA LEU A 170 0.45 -6.38 -10.58
C LEU A 170 0.33 -7.69 -9.80
N VAL A 171 -0.78 -7.90 -9.09
CA VAL A 171 -1.01 -9.12 -8.31
C VAL A 171 -1.06 -10.35 -9.22
N THR A 172 -1.75 -10.28 -10.35
CA THR A 172 -1.92 -11.43 -11.24
C THR A 172 -0.74 -11.67 -12.17
N THR A 173 -0.12 -10.61 -12.71
CA THR A 173 0.94 -10.75 -13.73
C THR A 173 2.35 -10.75 -13.15
N GLU A 174 2.62 -9.92 -12.13
CA GLU A 174 3.97 -9.79 -11.59
C GLU A 174 4.19 -10.63 -10.32
N LEU A 175 3.16 -10.76 -9.49
CA LEU A 175 3.26 -11.46 -8.21
C LEU A 175 2.72 -12.89 -8.24
N ALA A 176 2.02 -13.28 -9.30
CA ALA A 176 1.31 -14.56 -9.40
C ALA A 176 0.43 -14.87 -8.17
N GLY A 177 -0.08 -13.83 -7.53
CA GLY A 177 -0.79 -13.88 -6.26
C GLY A 177 -2.31 -13.76 -6.42
N THR A 178 -2.99 -13.74 -5.28
CA THR A 178 -4.43 -13.51 -5.18
C THR A 178 -4.74 -12.37 -4.23
N ILE A 179 -5.87 -11.71 -4.44
CA ILE A 179 -6.34 -10.62 -3.58
C ILE A 179 -7.83 -10.80 -3.30
N GLU A 180 -8.20 -10.62 -2.05
CA GLU A 180 -9.57 -10.64 -1.55
C GLU A 180 -9.86 -9.40 -0.73
N MET A 181 -11.07 -8.85 -0.81
CA MET A 181 -11.54 -7.74 0.01
C MET A 181 -12.90 -8.11 0.60
N ARG A 182 -13.05 -7.95 1.91
CA ARG A 182 -14.26 -8.27 2.64
C ARG A 182 -14.40 -7.44 3.92
N PRO A 183 -15.57 -7.40 4.55
CA PRO A 183 -15.70 -6.85 5.89
C PRO A 183 -14.73 -7.54 6.87
N ALA A 184 -14.20 -6.78 7.82
CA ALA A 184 -13.33 -7.33 8.85
C ALA A 184 -14.13 -8.20 9.83
N HIS A 185 -13.52 -9.29 10.29
CA HIS A 185 -14.04 -10.07 11.40
C HIS A 185 -13.58 -9.48 12.73
N ALA A 186 -14.39 -9.65 13.77
CA ALA A 186 -14.06 -9.10 15.09
C ALA A 186 -12.72 -9.63 15.64
N GLU A 187 -12.36 -10.86 15.32
CA GLU A 187 -11.09 -11.48 15.72
C GLU A 187 -9.89 -10.78 15.07
N GLU A 188 -10.00 -10.44 13.78
CA GLU A 188 -8.94 -9.75 13.03
C GLU A 188 -8.70 -8.33 13.57
N LEU A 189 -9.77 -7.63 13.93
CA LEU A 189 -9.68 -6.30 14.55
C LEU A 189 -9.06 -6.41 15.95
N ALA A 190 -9.43 -7.42 16.73
CA ALA A 190 -8.89 -7.66 18.06
C ALA A 190 -7.39 -8.01 18.03
N GLU A 191 -6.93 -8.76 17.03
CA GLU A 191 -5.50 -9.11 16.87
C GLU A 191 -4.61 -7.88 16.66
N VAL A 192 -5.15 -6.80 16.10
CA VAL A 192 -4.46 -5.52 15.90
C VAL A 192 -4.91 -4.44 16.89
N GLU A 193 -5.65 -4.85 17.92
CA GLU A 193 -6.15 -3.96 18.98
C GLU A 193 -7.06 -2.81 18.47
N PHE A 194 -7.80 -3.05 17.39
CA PHE A 194 -8.73 -2.07 16.84
C PHE A 194 -10.13 -2.24 17.43
N VAL A 195 -10.71 -1.11 17.80
CA VAL A 195 -12.10 -1.02 18.26
C VAL A 195 -12.85 -0.12 17.29
N PRO A 196 -13.64 -0.66 16.37
CA PRO A 196 -14.43 0.14 15.45
C PRO A 196 -15.40 1.05 16.21
N ARG A 197 -15.67 2.22 15.65
CA ARG A 197 -16.75 3.08 16.13
C ARG A 197 -18.10 2.44 15.85
N ASP A 198 -19.11 2.82 16.63
CA ASP A 198 -20.49 2.33 16.44
C ASP A 198 -20.94 2.53 14.99
N GLY A 199 -21.42 1.46 14.39
CA GLY A 199 -21.84 1.42 12.98
C GLY A 199 -20.74 1.12 11.96
N ASN A 200 -19.48 1.09 12.36
CA ASN A 200 -18.35 0.70 11.50
C ASN A 200 -18.08 -0.80 11.65
N THR A 201 -17.78 -1.45 10.54
CA THR A 201 -17.43 -2.88 10.52
C THR A 201 -15.94 -3.11 10.22
N GLY A 202 -15.25 -2.09 9.70
CA GLY A 202 -13.89 -2.24 9.19
C GLY A 202 -13.81 -3.06 7.91
N THR A 203 -12.65 -3.06 7.31
CA THR A 203 -12.38 -3.82 6.07
C THR A 203 -11.07 -4.58 6.22
N VAL A 204 -11.00 -5.77 5.64
CA VAL A 204 -9.77 -6.54 5.43
C VAL A 204 -9.55 -6.75 3.96
N ILE A 205 -8.33 -6.41 3.51
CA ILE A 205 -7.82 -6.79 2.20
C ILE A 205 -6.75 -7.83 2.44
N LEU A 206 -6.95 -9.04 1.95
CA LEU A 206 -6.02 -10.15 2.06
C LEU A 206 -5.31 -10.38 0.72
N LEU A 207 -4.00 -10.25 0.74
CA LEU A 207 -3.11 -10.52 -0.38
C LEU A 207 -2.28 -11.76 -0.06
N ARG A 208 -2.27 -12.72 -1.00
CA ARG A 208 -1.43 -13.92 -0.95
C ARG A 208 -0.44 -13.87 -2.09
N VAL A 209 0.83 -13.96 -1.77
CA VAL A 209 1.92 -13.91 -2.75
C VAL A 209 2.75 -15.19 -2.60
N PRO A 210 2.82 -16.05 -3.63
CA PRO A 210 3.69 -17.22 -3.60
C PRO A 210 5.15 -16.79 -3.46
N LEU A 211 5.86 -17.40 -2.52
CA LEU A 211 7.30 -17.27 -2.39
C LEU A 211 7.93 -18.38 -3.24
N GLN A 212 8.77 -18.01 -4.19
CA GLN A 212 9.51 -19.00 -4.98
C GLN A 212 10.44 -19.76 -4.02
N SER A 213 10.26 -21.06 -3.95
CA SER A 213 11.25 -21.94 -3.33
C SER A 213 12.47 -21.99 -4.25
N ASP A 214 13.65 -21.66 -3.73
CA ASP A 214 14.93 -21.84 -4.41
C ASP A 214 15.18 -23.32 -4.78
#